data_f79d84d5248b96fe785d1a50636a4890
#
_entry.id   f79d84d5248b96fe785d1a50636a4890
#
_cell.length_a   1.000
_cell.length_b   1.000
_cell.length_c   1.000
_cell.angle_alpha   90.00
_cell.angle_beta   90.00
_cell.angle_gamma   90.00
#
_symmetry.space_group_name_H-M   'P 1'
#
loop_
_entity.id
_entity.type
_entity.pdbx_description
1 polymer ?
#
loop_
_entity_poly.entity_id
_entity_poly.type
_entity_poly.pdbx_seq_one_letter_code
_entity_poly.pdbx_strand_id
1 'polypeptide(L)'
;MKKKIAFICVHNSCRSQIAEALGKHLRGDEFDFFSAGTETKPQINRDAVRLMKKLYGIDMELTQYSKTIDKIPTPDIAISMGCEVGCPFIGRTFDDDWGLPDPTGQREEAFIEVIRQIEERIKNL
;
A
#
# COMPACT_ATOMS: atom_id res chain seq x y z
N MET A 1 -10.13 -2.76 -20.45
CA MET A 1 -8.85 -2.89 -19.73
C MET A 1 -8.99 -2.36 -18.32
N LYS A 2 -8.36 -3.01 -17.37
CA LYS A 2 -8.39 -2.57 -15.99
C LYS A 2 -7.51 -1.33 -15.81
N LYS A 3 -7.96 -0.39 -15.01
CA LYS A 3 -7.13 0.74 -14.60
C LYS A 3 -6.06 0.28 -13.63
N LYS A 4 -4.89 0.90 -13.71
CA LYS A 4 -3.77 0.62 -12.82
C LYS A 4 -3.77 1.63 -11.68
N ILE A 5 -3.85 1.12 -10.45
CA ILE A 5 -3.83 1.94 -9.24
C ILE A 5 -2.54 1.67 -8.50
N ALA A 6 -1.76 2.70 -8.19
CA ALA A 6 -0.53 2.57 -7.43
C ALA A 6 -0.64 3.29 -6.09
N PHE A 7 -0.27 2.58 -5.04
CA PHE A 7 -0.18 3.14 -3.69
C PHE A 7 1.27 3.48 -3.39
N ILE A 8 1.52 4.72 -3.02
CA ILE A 8 2.89 5.25 -2.89
C ILE A 8 3.14 5.70 -1.46
N CYS A 9 4.26 5.27 -0.90
CA CYS A 9 4.80 5.82 0.35
C CYS A 9 6.32 5.85 0.24
N VAL A 10 7.02 6.33 1.27
CA VAL A 10 8.48 6.52 1.16
C VAL A 10 9.20 5.18 1.02
N HIS A 11 8.98 4.24 1.93
CA HIS A 11 9.73 2.98 1.98
C HIS A 11 9.05 1.78 1.32
N ASN A 12 7.79 1.88 0.96
CA ASN A 12 7.03 0.76 0.39
C ASN A 12 7.16 -0.51 1.24
N SER A 13 6.98 -0.38 2.55
CA SER A 13 7.17 -1.52 3.46
C SER A 13 5.98 -1.83 4.36
N CYS A 14 5.05 -0.91 4.54
CA CYS A 14 3.91 -1.13 5.43
C CYS A 14 2.59 -0.73 4.77
N ARG A 15 2.18 0.54 4.89
CA ARG A 15 0.85 1.01 4.43
C ARG A 15 0.57 0.71 2.97
N SER A 16 1.49 1.03 2.08
CA SER A 16 1.30 0.81 0.65
C SER A 16 1.27 -0.68 0.30
N GLN A 17 2.04 -1.51 1.00
CA GLN A 17 2.00 -2.96 0.80
C GLN A 17 0.66 -3.55 1.23
N ILE A 18 0.13 -3.09 2.37
CA ILE A 18 -1.18 -3.51 2.85
C ILE A 18 -2.26 -3.12 1.83
N ALA A 19 -2.18 -1.89 1.30
CA ALA A 19 -3.15 -1.40 0.32
C ALA A 19 -3.11 -2.22 -0.96
N GLU A 20 -1.92 -2.56 -1.46
CA GLU A 20 -1.79 -3.41 -2.64
C GLU A 20 -2.42 -4.78 -2.40
N ALA A 21 -2.15 -5.40 -1.26
CA ALA A 21 -2.66 -6.73 -0.92
C ALA A 21 -4.18 -6.72 -0.81
N LEU A 22 -4.75 -5.75 -0.09
CA LEU A 22 -6.19 -5.64 0.08
C LEU A 22 -6.90 -5.29 -1.24
N GLY A 23 -6.29 -4.44 -2.05
CA GLY A 23 -6.83 -4.11 -3.37
C GLY A 23 -6.98 -5.36 -4.22
N LYS A 24 -5.93 -6.14 -4.33
CA LYS A 24 -5.95 -7.39 -5.09
C LYS A 24 -6.96 -8.38 -4.54
N HIS A 25 -7.08 -8.45 -3.21
CA HIS A 25 -7.99 -9.38 -2.55
C HIS A 25 -9.46 -8.98 -2.72
N LEU A 26 -9.77 -7.70 -2.61
CA LEU A 26 -11.14 -7.21 -2.60
C LEU A 26 -11.66 -6.80 -3.98
N ARG A 27 -10.82 -6.22 -4.83
CA ARG A 27 -11.21 -5.66 -6.12
C ARG A 27 -10.23 -5.98 -7.25
N GLY A 28 -9.55 -7.08 -7.16
CA GLY A 28 -8.58 -7.50 -8.18
C GLY A 28 -9.17 -7.77 -9.55
N ASP A 29 -10.48 -8.04 -9.64
CA ASP A 29 -11.18 -8.22 -10.92
C ASP A 29 -11.51 -6.89 -11.60
N GLU A 30 -11.48 -5.77 -10.87
CA GLU A 30 -11.85 -4.46 -11.41
C GLU A 30 -10.64 -3.59 -11.72
N PHE A 31 -9.57 -3.74 -10.94
CA PHE A 31 -8.37 -2.91 -11.06
C PHE A 31 -7.10 -3.76 -10.95
N ASP A 32 -6.02 -3.27 -11.55
CA ASP A 32 -4.68 -3.80 -11.29
C ASP A 32 -4.02 -2.93 -10.22
N PHE A 33 -3.58 -3.54 -9.13
CA PHE A 33 -3.02 -2.82 -7.99
C PHE A 33 -1.51 -3.01 -7.89
N PHE A 34 -0.83 -1.91 -7.59
CA PHE A 34 0.63 -1.87 -7.43
C PHE A 34 0.97 -1.01 -6.22
N SER A 35 2.18 -1.14 -5.71
CA SER A 35 2.70 -0.24 -4.70
C SER A 35 4.17 0.01 -4.93
N ALA A 36 4.67 1.15 -4.50
CA ALA A 36 6.07 1.52 -4.68
C ALA A 36 6.45 2.64 -3.71
N GLY A 37 7.74 2.91 -3.62
CA GLY A 37 8.27 4.01 -2.82
C GLY A 37 9.45 4.67 -3.51
N THR A 38 10.00 5.69 -2.87
CA THR A 38 11.23 6.33 -3.33
C THR A 38 12.47 5.62 -2.81
N GLU A 39 12.32 4.88 -1.71
CA GLU A 39 13.38 4.06 -1.11
C GLU A 39 12.81 2.67 -0.85
N THR A 40 13.69 1.70 -0.66
CA THR A 40 13.28 0.33 -0.35
C THR A 40 13.76 -0.09 1.03
N LYS A 41 13.08 -1.10 1.58
CA LYS A 41 13.52 -1.83 2.77
C LYS A 41 13.83 -3.27 2.35
N PRO A 42 14.73 -3.97 3.07
CA PRO A 42 15.03 -5.37 2.74
C PRO A 42 13.82 -6.30 2.82
N GLN A 43 12.85 -5.95 3.66
CA GLN A 43 11.65 -6.76 3.90
C GLN A 43 10.43 -5.88 4.07
N ILE A 44 9.26 -6.46 3.74
CA ILE A 44 7.98 -5.86 4.12
C ILE A 44 7.89 -5.88 5.65
N ASN A 45 7.25 -4.88 6.24
CA ASN A 45 7.07 -4.80 7.69
C ASN A 45 6.55 -6.13 8.25
N ARG A 46 7.24 -6.69 9.25
CA ARG A 46 6.93 -8.04 9.76
C ARG A 46 5.57 -8.12 10.42
N ASP A 47 5.14 -7.08 11.11
CA ASP A 47 3.81 -7.04 11.73
C ASP A 47 2.72 -6.97 10.67
N ALA A 48 2.94 -6.22 9.59
CA ALA A 48 2.00 -6.16 8.48
C ALA A 48 1.84 -7.54 7.83
N VAL A 49 2.94 -8.23 7.56
CA VAL A 49 2.90 -9.59 6.99
C VAL A 49 2.11 -10.54 7.89
N ARG A 50 2.41 -10.52 9.18
CA ARG A 50 1.75 -11.39 10.17
C ARG A 50 0.25 -11.14 10.25
N LEU A 51 -0.13 -9.86 10.35
CA LEU A 51 -1.54 -9.49 10.51
C LEU A 51 -2.37 -9.73 9.24
N MET A 52 -1.79 -9.47 8.07
CA MET A 52 -2.49 -9.75 6.82
C MET A 52 -2.75 -11.24 6.66
N LYS A 53 -1.82 -12.08 7.07
CA LYS A 53 -2.03 -13.52 7.05
C LYS A 53 -3.08 -13.95 8.06
N LYS A 54 -3.03 -13.40 9.28
CA LYS A 54 -3.97 -13.71 10.35
C LYS A 54 -5.40 -13.29 10.04
N LEU A 55 -5.58 -12.08 9.51
CA LEU A 55 -6.90 -11.47 9.31
C LEU A 55 -7.56 -11.86 7.98
N TYR A 56 -6.76 -12.05 6.93
CA TYR A 56 -7.27 -12.26 5.57
C TYR A 56 -6.76 -13.53 4.91
N GLY A 57 -5.82 -14.22 5.52
CA GLY A 57 -5.18 -15.37 4.91
C GLY A 57 -4.25 -15.02 3.76
N ILE A 58 -3.81 -13.75 3.68
CA ILE A 58 -2.94 -13.27 2.61
C ILE A 58 -1.49 -13.35 3.05
N ASP A 59 -0.65 -14.08 2.30
CA ASP A 59 0.79 -14.08 2.49
C ASP A 59 1.40 -13.09 1.49
N MET A 60 1.64 -11.86 1.93
CA MET A 60 2.15 -10.80 1.07
C MET A 60 3.52 -11.12 0.46
N GLU A 61 4.33 -11.90 1.16
CA GLU A 61 5.68 -12.20 0.69
C GLU A 61 5.72 -13.13 -0.51
N LEU A 62 4.63 -13.82 -0.82
CA LEU A 62 4.55 -14.68 -2.00
C LEU A 62 4.50 -13.87 -3.30
N THR A 63 3.93 -12.66 -3.28
CA THR A 63 3.68 -11.88 -4.49
C THR A 63 4.19 -10.46 -4.42
N GLN A 64 4.62 -9.98 -3.26
CA GLN A 64 4.99 -8.59 -3.06
C GLN A 64 6.38 -8.44 -2.44
N TYR A 65 7.02 -7.33 -2.71
CA TYR A 65 8.31 -6.96 -2.15
C TYR A 65 8.43 -5.45 -2.17
N SER A 66 9.30 -4.91 -1.32
CA SER A 66 9.56 -3.47 -1.28
C SER A 66 10.31 -3.05 -2.55
N LYS A 67 9.81 -2.04 -3.26
CA LYS A 67 10.35 -1.64 -4.56
C LYS A 67 10.20 -0.16 -4.81
N THR A 68 11.00 0.34 -5.72
CA THR A 68 10.94 1.74 -6.17
C THR A 68 9.94 1.91 -7.31
N ILE A 69 9.58 3.17 -7.56
CA ILE A 69 8.54 3.55 -8.54
C ILE A 69 8.88 3.07 -9.95
N ASP A 70 10.16 3.01 -10.30
CA ASP A 70 10.61 2.55 -11.62
C ASP A 70 10.35 1.06 -11.88
N LYS A 71 9.98 0.30 -10.85
CA LYS A 71 9.70 -1.14 -10.95
C LYS A 71 8.24 -1.45 -11.23
N ILE A 72 7.37 -0.45 -11.27
CA ILE A 72 5.94 -0.65 -11.55
C ILE A 72 5.57 0.04 -12.85
N PRO A 73 4.50 -0.40 -13.54
CA PRO A 73 4.03 0.30 -14.73
C PRO A 73 3.48 1.67 -14.34
N THR A 74 3.40 2.57 -15.32
CA THR A 74 2.82 3.90 -15.11
C THR A 74 1.35 3.75 -14.66
N PRO A 75 1.00 4.25 -13.47
CA PRO A 75 -0.36 4.09 -12.98
C PRO A 75 -1.34 5.06 -13.64
N ASP A 76 -2.60 4.66 -13.73
CA ASP A 76 -3.69 5.55 -14.12
C ASP A 76 -4.11 6.41 -12.93
N ILE A 77 -4.03 5.85 -11.73
CA ILE A 77 -4.37 6.53 -10.48
C ILE A 77 -3.22 6.31 -9.50
N ALA A 78 -2.70 7.41 -8.94
CA ALA A 78 -1.64 7.36 -7.94
C ALA A 78 -2.17 7.90 -6.61
N ILE A 79 -2.07 7.10 -5.57
CA ILE A 79 -2.59 7.42 -4.23
C ILE A 79 -1.43 7.43 -3.23
N SER A 80 -1.27 8.54 -2.53
CA SER A 80 -0.30 8.66 -1.44
C SER A 80 -0.95 8.13 -0.15
N MET A 81 -0.15 7.46 0.67
CA MET A 81 -0.65 6.85 1.91
C MET A 81 -0.53 7.76 3.13
N GLY A 82 -0.12 9.00 2.92
CA GLY A 82 0.12 9.96 3.99
C GLY A 82 1.60 10.19 4.18
N CYS A 83 2.06 11.38 3.83
CA CYS A 83 3.47 11.76 3.93
C CYS A 83 3.59 12.96 4.86
N GLU A 84 4.13 12.76 6.06
CA GLU A 84 4.26 13.81 7.06
C GLU A 84 5.26 14.89 6.65
N VAL A 85 6.28 14.52 5.90
CA VAL A 85 7.36 15.43 5.47
C VAL A 85 7.34 15.69 3.97
N GLY A 86 6.18 15.59 3.36
CA GLY A 86 6.04 15.78 1.93
C GLY A 86 6.07 14.45 1.19
N CYS A 87 5.18 14.33 0.23
CA CYS A 87 5.11 13.13 -0.59
C CYS A 87 6.26 13.08 -1.60
N PRO A 88 6.78 11.90 -1.93
CA PRO A 88 7.81 11.80 -2.93
C PRO A 88 7.31 12.27 -4.29
N PHE A 89 8.20 12.87 -5.07
CA PHE A 89 7.89 13.26 -6.44
C PHE A 89 7.99 12.01 -7.34
N ILE A 90 6.90 11.69 -8.01
CA ILE A 90 6.82 10.50 -8.86
C ILE A 90 6.70 10.84 -10.35
N GLY A 91 6.98 12.09 -10.74
CA GLY A 91 6.83 12.53 -12.12
C GLY A 91 5.43 13.00 -12.47
N ARG A 92 4.51 13.00 -11.51
CA ARG A 92 3.13 13.46 -11.68
C ARG A 92 2.54 13.81 -10.32
N THR A 93 1.41 14.50 -10.31
CA THR A 93 0.68 14.76 -9.07
C THR A 93 -0.07 13.51 -8.61
N PHE A 94 -0.33 13.42 -7.30
CA PHE A 94 -1.16 12.36 -6.77
C PHE A 94 -2.63 12.69 -7.01
N ASP A 95 -3.41 11.65 -7.31
CA ASP A 95 -4.87 11.79 -7.49
C ASP A 95 -5.58 11.87 -6.15
N ASP A 96 -5.01 11.25 -5.12
CA ASP A 96 -5.57 11.27 -3.77
C ASP A 96 -4.46 11.07 -2.73
N ASP A 97 -4.73 11.49 -1.50
CA ASP A 97 -3.86 11.25 -0.35
C ASP A 97 -4.75 10.72 0.78
N TRP A 98 -4.52 9.47 1.17
CA TRP A 98 -5.34 8.84 2.20
C TRP A 98 -4.98 9.27 3.62
N GLY A 99 -3.84 9.93 3.82
CA GLY A 99 -3.48 10.54 5.09
C GLY A 99 -3.48 9.61 6.28
N LEU A 100 -3.04 8.37 6.09
CA LEU A 100 -3.08 7.35 7.15
C LEU A 100 -1.86 7.44 8.06
N PRO A 101 -2.02 7.24 9.38
CA PRO A 101 -0.88 7.19 10.28
C PRO A 101 0.00 5.97 9.99
N ASP A 102 1.30 6.09 10.24
CA ASP A 102 2.23 4.97 10.08
C ASP A 102 2.24 4.16 11.39
N PRO A 103 1.78 2.91 11.38
CA PRO A 103 1.71 2.09 12.59
C PRO A 103 3.03 1.42 12.95
N THR A 104 4.08 1.59 12.14
CA THR A 104 5.39 0.96 12.37
C THR A 104 5.90 1.25 13.78
N GLY A 105 6.24 0.19 14.51
CA GLY A 105 6.73 0.31 15.89
C GLY A 105 5.65 0.52 16.94
N GLN A 106 4.38 0.53 16.53
CA GLN A 106 3.26 0.71 17.46
C GLN A 106 2.60 -0.64 17.78
N ARG A 107 1.55 -0.60 18.59
CA ARG A 107 0.83 -1.80 19.01
C ARG A 107 0.03 -2.42 17.85
N GLU A 108 -0.33 -3.67 18.03
CA GLU A 108 -1.16 -4.40 17.06
C GLU A 108 -2.45 -3.66 16.71
N GLU A 109 -3.09 -3.03 17.70
CA GLU A 109 -4.33 -2.28 17.50
C GLU A 109 -4.15 -1.12 16.50
N ALA A 110 -2.99 -0.48 16.50
CA ALA A 110 -2.70 0.59 15.54
C ALA A 110 -2.62 0.04 14.12
N PHE A 111 -2.01 -1.13 13.93
CA PHE A 111 -1.97 -1.81 12.64
C PHE A 111 -3.37 -2.20 12.18
N ILE A 112 -4.17 -2.79 13.08
CA ILE A 112 -5.53 -3.22 12.75
C ILE A 112 -6.38 -2.04 12.32
N GLU A 113 -6.27 -0.90 13.01
CA GLU A 113 -7.02 0.30 12.66
C GLU A 113 -6.63 0.83 11.27
N VAL A 114 -5.34 0.86 10.96
CA VAL A 114 -4.86 1.28 9.63
C VAL A 114 -5.35 0.31 8.56
N ILE A 115 -5.27 -0.99 8.81
CA ILE A 115 -5.75 -2.02 7.88
C ILE A 115 -7.25 -1.83 7.61
N ARG A 116 -8.03 -1.59 8.65
CA ARG A 116 -9.47 -1.38 8.53
C ARG A 116 -9.80 -0.14 7.71
N GLN A 117 -9.06 0.95 7.92
CA GLN A 117 -9.25 2.17 7.15
C GLN A 117 -8.88 1.96 5.67
N ILE A 118 -7.81 1.24 5.40
CA ILE A 118 -7.42 0.92 4.02
C ILE A 118 -8.50 0.08 3.34
N GLU A 119 -9.01 -0.93 4.03
CA GLU A 119 -10.07 -1.78 3.50
C GLU A 119 -11.28 -0.93 3.11
N GLU A 120 -11.71 -0.04 3.99
CA GLU A 120 -12.86 0.83 3.73
C GLU A 120 -12.64 1.73 2.51
N ARG A 121 -11.44 2.30 2.39
CA ARG A 121 -11.09 3.15 1.26
C ARG A 121 -11.09 2.37 -0.06
N ILE A 122 -10.57 1.15 -0.03
CA ILE A 122 -10.53 0.29 -1.24
C ILE A 122 -11.95 -0.06 -1.69
N LYS A 123 -12.84 -0.35 -0.76
CA LYS A 123 -14.23 -0.65 -1.10
C LYS A 123 -14.95 0.53 -1.76
N ASN A 124 -14.50 1.73 -1.51
CA ASN A 124 -15.08 2.95 -2.06
C ASN A 124 -14.36 3.52 -3.29
N LEU A 125 -13.44 2.79 -3.84
CA LEU A 125 -12.73 3.23 -5.06
C LEU A 125 -13.66 3.30 -6.28
#